data_1c0275a576fce7a04ce9e04ffbda2e02
#
_entry.id   1c0275a576fce7a04ce9e04ffbda2e02
#
_cell.length_a   1.000
_cell.length_b   1.000
_cell.length_c   1.000
_cell.angle_alpha   90.00
_cell.angle_beta   90.00
_cell.angle_gamma   90.00
#
_symmetry.space_group_name_H-M   'P 1'
#
loop_
_entity.id
_entity.type
_entity.pdbx_description
1 polymer ?
#
loop_
_entity_poly.entity_id
_entity_poly.type
_entity_poly.pdbx_seq_one_letter_code
_entity_poly.pdbx_strand_id
1 'polypeptide(L)'
;MPGFLRTLTGRVRQLIAWVQLRRLGLASSDERIAWLRAQGVRIGERCLVFTPHFSENPYLVEIGNHVAISAGTVFVTHDGAGWLFEDHPEMDVFGTIVVKDNVYIGLNCTILPNTVIGSNCVIGTGSVVRGVIPDGSVVMGNPARVVMKTSLAKQLLVNSKNRMDTRNLPAEEKHRAIRQHFGR
;
A
#
# COMPACT_ATOMS: atom_id res chain seq x y z
N MET A 1 10.70 17.13 17.19
CA MET A 1 9.86 17.51 18.35
C MET A 1 9.24 16.28 19.07
N PRO A 2 10.01 15.34 19.61
CA PRO A 2 9.46 14.15 20.29
C PRO A 2 9.01 14.38 21.73
N GLY A 3 9.43 15.49 22.38
CA GLY A 3 9.17 15.71 23.81
C GLY A 3 7.78 16.27 24.17
N PHE A 4 7.16 17.02 23.28
CA PHE A 4 5.89 17.71 23.55
C PHE A 4 4.68 16.77 23.65
N LEU A 5 4.70 15.64 22.94
CA LEU A 5 3.60 14.68 22.94
C LEU A 5 3.53 13.81 24.21
N ARG A 6 4.60 13.70 25.00
CA ARG A 6 4.61 12.89 26.23
C ARG A 6 3.77 13.46 27.37
N THR A 7 3.49 14.76 27.36
CA THR A 7 2.74 15.49 28.41
C THR A 7 1.25 15.62 28.13
N LEU A 8 0.79 15.25 26.94
CA LEU A 8 -0.62 15.36 26.56
C LEU A 8 -1.45 14.21 27.14
N THR A 9 -2.67 14.50 27.57
CA THR A 9 -3.63 13.47 28.01
C THR A 9 -3.95 12.51 26.88
N GLY A 10 -4.31 11.26 27.19
CA GLY A 10 -4.59 10.21 26.18
C GLY A 10 -5.61 10.65 25.13
N ARG A 11 -6.68 11.39 25.52
CA ARG A 11 -7.70 11.92 24.59
C ARG A 11 -7.14 12.93 23.59
N VAL A 12 -6.25 13.82 24.04
CA VAL A 12 -5.62 14.81 23.15
C VAL A 12 -4.69 14.12 22.15
N ARG A 13 -3.95 13.11 22.58
CA ARG A 13 -3.11 12.29 21.68
C ARG A 13 -3.94 11.59 20.61
N GLN A 14 -5.06 10.99 20.98
CA GLN A 14 -5.99 10.34 20.05
C GLN A 14 -6.57 11.34 19.04
N LEU A 15 -6.96 12.53 19.50
CA LEU A 15 -7.47 13.59 18.61
C LEU A 15 -6.40 14.07 17.60
N ILE A 16 -5.19 14.29 18.08
CA ILE A 16 -4.06 14.69 17.20
C ILE A 16 -3.77 13.60 16.18
N ALA A 17 -3.70 12.33 16.59
CA ALA A 17 -3.50 11.21 15.69
C ALA A 17 -4.63 11.11 14.65
N TRP A 18 -5.88 11.29 15.06
CA TRP A 18 -7.04 11.28 14.16
C TRP A 18 -7.00 12.43 13.13
N VAL A 19 -6.66 13.66 13.57
CA VAL A 19 -6.51 14.83 12.69
C VAL A 19 -5.37 14.61 11.70
N GLN A 20 -4.25 14.06 12.16
CA GLN A 20 -3.10 13.74 11.31
C GLN A 20 -3.46 12.67 10.26
N LEU A 21 -4.11 11.58 10.65
CA LEU A 21 -4.55 10.53 9.72
C LEU A 21 -5.53 11.07 8.68
N ARG A 22 -6.49 11.92 9.10
CA ARG A 22 -7.43 12.57 8.19
C ARG A 22 -6.72 13.51 7.22
N ARG A 23 -5.77 14.32 7.71
CA ARG A 23 -4.93 15.20 6.90
C ARG A 23 -4.09 14.40 5.89
N LEU A 24 -3.51 13.28 6.32
CA LEU A 24 -2.74 12.38 5.46
C LEU A 24 -3.59 11.67 4.41
N GLY A 25 -4.86 11.40 4.70
CA GLY A 25 -5.81 10.89 3.72
C GLY A 25 -6.06 11.86 2.55
N LEU A 26 -5.96 13.18 2.82
CA LEU A 26 -6.10 14.25 1.83
C LEU A 26 -4.76 14.76 1.28
N ALA A 27 -3.64 14.31 1.84
CA ALA A 27 -2.30 14.72 1.47
C ALA A 27 -1.90 14.20 0.06
N SER A 28 -0.94 14.86 -0.56
CA SER A 28 -0.28 14.34 -1.76
C SER A 28 0.51 13.05 -1.45
N SER A 29 0.89 12.32 -2.49
CA SER A 29 1.76 11.14 -2.34
C SER A 29 3.09 11.50 -1.68
N ASP A 30 3.71 12.61 -2.07
CA ASP A 30 5.02 13.03 -1.55
C ASP A 30 4.97 13.40 -0.06
N GLU A 31 3.93 14.12 0.37
CA GLU A 31 3.72 14.43 1.79
C GLU A 31 3.52 13.16 2.63
N ARG A 32 2.81 12.19 2.08
CA ARG A 32 2.55 10.90 2.74
C ARG A 32 3.82 10.06 2.82
N ILE A 33 4.62 10.02 1.76
CA ILE A 33 5.93 9.35 1.75
C ILE A 33 6.87 9.99 2.79
N ALA A 34 6.95 11.32 2.82
CA ALA A 34 7.77 12.03 3.81
C ALA A 34 7.36 11.70 5.24
N TRP A 35 6.05 11.67 5.52
CA TRP A 35 5.53 11.29 6.83
C TRP A 35 5.85 9.84 7.18
N LEU A 36 5.66 8.88 6.26
CA LEU A 36 5.94 7.45 6.48
C LEU A 36 7.44 7.21 6.72
N ARG A 37 8.32 7.87 5.95
CA ARG A 37 9.77 7.82 6.19
C ARG A 37 10.14 8.34 7.59
N ALA A 38 9.48 9.39 8.07
CA ALA A 38 9.65 9.92 9.43
C ALA A 38 9.15 8.94 10.52
N GLN A 39 8.22 8.02 10.18
CA GLN A 39 7.79 6.93 11.06
C GLN A 39 8.70 5.68 10.96
N GLY A 40 9.75 5.73 10.15
CA GLY A 40 10.74 4.66 10.02
C GLY A 40 10.48 3.67 8.87
N VAL A 41 9.45 3.88 8.04
CA VAL A 41 9.27 3.08 6.81
C VAL A 41 10.42 3.36 5.84
N ARG A 42 11.07 2.33 5.34
CA ARG A 42 12.04 2.47 4.25
C ARG A 42 11.28 2.52 2.93
N ILE A 43 11.36 3.62 2.21
CA ILE A 43 10.70 3.80 0.91
C ILE A 43 11.73 4.31 -0.09
N GLY A 44 11.87 3.59 -1.20
CA GLY A 44 12.74 3.94 -2.31
C GLY A 44 12.24 5.13 -3.13
N GLU A 45 12.77 5.28 -4.34
CA GLU A 45 12.54 6.42 -5.21
C GLU A 45 11.40 6.16 -6.23
N ARG A 46 10.81 7.25 -6.76
CA ARG A 46 9.74 7.23 -7.78
C ARG A 46 8.50 6.43 -7.34
N CYS A 47 8.17 6.47 -6.05
CA CYS A 47 7.01 5.80 -5.50
C CYS A 47 5.78 6.70 -5.48
N LEU A 48 4.60 6.07 -5.55
CA LEU A 48 3.29 6.71 -5.36
C LEU A 48 2.57 5.99 -4.22
N VAL A 49 2.28 6.70 -3.12
CA VAL A 49 1.62 6.11 -1.96
C VAL A 49 0.34 6.88 -1.66
N PHE A 50 -0.81 6.18 -1.76
CA PHE A 50 -2.14 6.75 -1.55
C PHE A 50 -2.82 6.23 -0.27
N THR A 51 -2.07 5.59 0.63
CA THR A 51 -2.57 5.11 1.93
C THR A 51 -1.63 5.51 3.06
N PRO A 52 -2.14 5.91 4.25
CA PRO A 52 -1.33 6.11 5.45
C PRO A 52 -1.30 4.88 6.37
N HIS A 53 -1.98 3.78 6.01
CA HIS A 53 -2.25 2.65 6.89
C HIS A 53 -1.09 1.66 6.95
N PHE A 54 -0.09 1.98 7.74
CA PHE A 54 1.08 1.15 8.03
C PHE A 54 1.09 0.86 9.52
N SER A 55 0.41 -0.12 9.98
CA SER A 55 0.37 -0.68 11.34
C SER A 55 1.05 0.18 12.46
N GLU A 56 1.11 -0.31 13.68
CA GLU A 56 1.76 0.41 14.81
C GLU A 56 3.30 0.37 14.72
N ASN A 57 3.85 -0.58 13.97
CA ASN A 57 5.30 -0.75 13.79
C ASN A 57 5.70 -0.55 12.32
N PRO A 58 5.53 0.68 11.77
CA PRO A 58 5.75 0.95 10.35
C PRO A 58 7.21 0.75 9.92
N TYR A 59 8.16 0.83 10.86
CA TYR A 59 9.60 0.56 10.62
C TYR A 59 9.90 -0.90 10.25
N LEU A 60 8.93 -1.82 10.36
CA LEU A 60 9.02 -3.20 9.86
C LEU A 60 8.66 -3.32 8.38
N VAL A 61 8.31 -2.22 7.71
CA VAL A 61 7.95 -2.21 6.29
C VAL A 61 9.06 -1.59 5.45
N GLU A 62 9.40 -2.28 4.37
CA GLU A 62 10.35 -1.84 3.35
C GLU A 62 9.69 -1.83 1.98
N ILE A 63 9.78 -0.71 1.29
CA ILE A 63 9.26 -0.48 -0.05
C ILE A 63 10.42 -0.10 -0.97
N GLY A 64 10.61 -0.83 -2.05
CA GLY A 64 11.62 -0.58 -3.07
C GLY A 64 11.32 0.64 -3.94
N ASN A 65 11.92 0.66 -5.13
CA ASN A 65 11.79 1.75 -6.09
C ASN A 65 10.62 1.52 -7.05
N HIS A 66 10.02 2.62 -7.54
CA HIS A 66 8.96 2.58 -8.54
C HIS A 66 7.77 1.72 -8.09
N VAL A 67 7.34 1.90 -6.84
CA VAL A 67 6.20 1.20 -6.26
C VAL A 67 5.00 2.13 -6.17
N ALA A 68 3.84 1.66 -6.66
CA ALA A 68 2.58 2.38 -6.51
C ALA A 68 1.64 1.60 -5.57
N ILE A 69 1.18 2.26 -4.50
CA ILE A 69 0.29 1.70 -3.50
C ILE A 69 -1.01 2.49 -3.50
N SER A 70 -2.10 1.85 -3.87
CA SER A 70 -3.41 2.50 -3.98
C SER A 70 -4.08 2.71 -2.61
N ALA A 71 -5.09 3.57 -2.59
CA ALA A 71 -5.83 3.95 -1.38
C ALA A 71 -6.48 2.73 -0.70
N GLY A 72 -6.63 2.83 0.63
CA GLY A 72 -7.26 1.80 1.45
C GLY A 72 -6.43 0.53 1.68
N THR A 73 -5.25 0.41 1.06
CA THR A 73 -4.35 -0.71 1.35
C THR A 73 -3.76 -0.59 2.74
N VAL A 74 -3.72 -1.70 3.47
CA VAL A 74 -3.24 -1.78 4.86
C VAL A 74 -2.04 -2.71 4.94
N PHE A 75 -0.98 -2.27 5.62
CA PHE A 75 0.20 -3.08 5.96
C PHE A 75 0.09 -3.49 7.42
N VAL A 76 -0.05 -4.79 7.67
CA VAL A 76 -0.20 -5.37 9.01
C VAL A 76 1.13 -6.01 9.41
N THR A 77 1.77 -5.51 10.46
CA THR A 77 3.10 -5.97 10.90
C THR A 77 3.05 -6.79 12.18
N HIS A 78 1.88 -6.94 12.81
CA HIS A 78 1.73 -7.76 14.00
C HIS A 78 0.44 -8.58 13.94
N ASP A 79 0.41 -9.66 14.71
CA ASP A 79 -0.76 -10.52 14.91
C ASP A 79 -1.14 -10.50 16.39
N GLY A 80 -2.33 -9.99 16.69
CA GLY A 80 -2.87 -9.88 18.05
C GLY A 80 -3.55 -11.15 18.57
N ALA A 81 -3.46 -12.29 17.84
CA ALA A 81 -4.10 -13.54 18.24
C ALA A 81 -3.57 -14.10 19.56
N GLY A 82 -2.40 -13.63 20.01
CA GLY A 82 -1.84 -13.94 21.34
C GLY A 82 -2.80 -13.64 22.48
N TRP A 83 -3.66 -12.65 22.32
CA TRP A 83 -4.71 -12.30 23.29
C TRP A 83 -5.63 -13.49 23.66
N LEU A 84 -5.77 -14.48 22.79
CA LEU A 84 -6.57 -15.68 23.05
C LEU A 84 -5.93 -16.64 24.07
N PHE A 85 -4.62 -16.59 24.24
CA PHE A 85 -3.86 -17.59 24.99
C PHE A 85 -3.54 -17.09 26.40
N GLU A 86 -4.41 -17.41 27.37
CA GLU A 86 -4.30 -16.94 28.76
C GLU A 86 -3.03 -17.45 29.48
N ASP A 87 -2.43 -18.53 28.98
CA ASP A 87 -1.16 -19.09 29.47
C ASP A 87 0.07 -18.34 28.92
N HIS A 88 -0.14 -17.42 27.94
CA HIS A 88 0.90 -16.57 27.35
C HIS A 88 0.45 -15.11 27.26
N PRO A 89 0.13 -14.43 28.39
CA PRO A 89 -0.54 -13.14 28.39
C PRO A 89 0.28 -11.98 27.79
N GLU A 90 1.60 -12.14 27.68
CA GLU A 90 2.53 -11.15 27.12
C GLU A 90 2.92 -11.46 25.65
N MET A 91 2.22 -12.41 24.99
CA MET A 91 2.60 -12.86 23.66
C MET A 91 2.15 -11.88 22.58
N ASP A 92 3.11 -11.32 21.86
CA ASP A 92 2.92 -10.60 20.62
C ASP A 92 3.71 -11.28 19.47
N VAL A 93 3.14 -11.29 18.26
CA VAL A 93 3.80 -11.84 17.08
C VAL A 93 3.96 -10.75 16.04
N PHE A 94 5.19 -10.48 15.66
CA PHE A 94 5.53 -9.47 14.65
C PHE A 94 6.10 -10.11 13.39
N GLY A 95 6.00 -9.38 12.26
CA GLY A 95 6.63 -9.80 11.02
C GLY A 95 6.95 -8.63 10.11
N THR A 96 8.02 -8.77 9.35
CA THR A 96 8.43 -7.77 8.36
C THR A 96 7.61 -7.87 7.09
N ILE A 97 7.51 -6.76 6.36
CA ILE A 97 6.93 -6.71 5.02
C ILE A 97 7.94 -6.08 4.09
N VAL A 98 8.27 -6.78 3.00
CA VAL A 98 9.19 -6.27 1.97
C VAL A 98 8.47 -6.24 0.63
N VAL A 99 8.42 -5.07 0.01
CA VAL A 99 7.96 -4.88 -1.37
C VAL A 99 9.16 -4.48 -2.21
N LYS A 100 9.53 -5.32 -3.18
CA LYS A 100 10.65 -5.04 -4.08
C LYS A 100 10.31 -3.98 -5.12
N ASP A 101 11.15 -3.86 -6.16
CA ASP A 101 11.03 -2.81 -7.16
C ASP A 101 9.94 -3.07 -8.20
N ASN A 102 9.40 -1.97 -8.76
CA ASN A 102 8.43 -2.02 -9.86
C ASN A 102 7.18 -2.83 -9.53
N VAL A 103 6.51 -2.47 -8.43
CA VAL A 103 5.29 -3.16 -7.95
C VAL A 103 4.10 -2.21 -7.96
N TYR A 104 2.96 -2.71 -8.41
CA TYR A 104 1.67 -2.04 -8.26
C TYR A 104 0.80 -2.81 -7.27
N ILE A 105 0.30 -2.13 -6.24
CA ILE A 105 -0.65 -2.66 -5.26
C ILE A 105 -1.98 -1.94 -5.43
N GLY A 106 -3.02 -2.71 -5.77
CA GLY A 106 -4.38 -2.23 -6.00
C GLY A 106 -5.05 -1.67 -4.76
N LEU A 107 -6.27 -1.17 -4.93
CA LEU A 107 -7.10 -0.61 -3.86
C LEU A 107 -7.44 -1.66 -2.80
N ASN A 108 -7.57 -1.23 -1.53
CA ASN A 108 -8.12 -2.02 -0.43
C ASN A 108 -7.46 -3.41 -0.26
N CYS A 109 -6.17 -3.52 -0.51
CA CYS A 109 -5.41 -4.73 -0.23
C CYS A 109 -5.02 -4.80 1.25
N THR A 110 -4.83 -6.03 1.77
CA THR A 110 -4.24 -6.27 3.09
C THR A 110 -2.94 -7.05 2.89
N ILE A 111 -1.82 -6.47 3.32
CA ILE A 111 -0.51 -7.11 3.28
C ILE A 111 -0.18 -7.58 4.69
N LEU A 112 -0.11 -8.89 4.88
CA LEU A 112 0.05 -9.53 6.18
C LEU A 112 1.52 -9.64 6.61
N PRO A 113 1.79 -9.90 7.89
CA PRO A 113 3.14 -10.10 8.41
C PRO A 113 3.90 -11.20 7.65
N ASN A 114 5.22 -11.06 7.56
CA ASN A 114 6.12 -11.99 6.87
C ASN A 114 5.84 -12.13 5.36
N THR A 115 5.41 -11.03 4.73
CA THR A 115 5.19 -10.97 3.29
C THR A 115 6.40 -10.40 2.57
N VAL A 116 6.82 -11.08 1.50
CA VAL A 116 7.80 -10.56 0.53
C VAL A 116 7.14 -10.52 -0.84
N ILE A 117 6.95 -9.33 -1.40
CA ILE A 117 6.46 -9.15 -2.76
C ILE A 117 7.66 -8.93 -3.68
N GLY A 118 7.85 -9.83 -4.63
CA GLY A 118 8.92 -9.78 -5.62
C GLY A 118 8.80 -8.59 -6.57
N SER A 119 9.84 -8.39 -7.37
CA SER A 119 9.89 -7.31 -8.36
C SER A 119 8.96 -7.56 -9.54
N ASN A 120 8.53 -6.48 -10.22
CA ASN A 120 7.67 -6.54 -11.40
C ASN A 120 6.32 -7.24 -11.12
N CYS A 121 5.73 -7.01 -9.95
CA CYS A 121 4.48 -7.63 -9.53
C CYS A 121 3.28 -6.67 -9.59
N VAL A 122 2.11 -7.25 -9.78
CA VAL A 122 0.82 -6.58 -9.66
C VAL A 122 -0.01 -7.31 -8.61
N ILE A 123 -0.45 -6.60 -7.59
CA ILE A 123 -1.40 -7.08 -6.60
C ILE A 123 -2.78 -6.50 -6.96
N GLY A 124 -3.72 -7.36 -7.28
CA GLY A 124 -5.08 -6.99 -7.65
C GLY A 124 -5.85 -6.41 -6.47
N THR A 125 -6.78 -5.51 -6.77
CA THR A 125 -7.66 -4.84 -5.78
C THR A 125 -8.34 -5.85 -4.85
N GLY A 126 -8.42 -5.52 -3.54
CA GLY A 126 -9.08 -6.33 -2.52
C GLY A 126 -8.36 -7.62 -2.12
N SER A 127 -7.10 -7.77 -2.50
CA SER A 127 -6.33 -8.99 -2.18
C SER A 127 -5.83 -9.01 -0.74
N VAL A 128 -5.81 -10.22 -0.15
CA VAL A 128 -5.16 -10.50 1.14
C VAL A 128 -3.90 -11.31 0.88
N VAL A 129 -2.74 -10.67 1.03
CA VAL A 129 -1.43 -11.18 0.60
C VAL A 129 -0.62 -11.65 1.79
N ARG A 130 -0.06 -12.87 1.72
CA ARG A 130 0.81 -13.47 2.72
C ARG A 130 1.91 -14.31 2.06
N GLY A 131 3.07 -14.34 2.70
CA GLY A 131 4.21 -15.17 2.27
C GLY A 131 4.98 -14.56 1.10
N VAL A 132 5.65 -15.40 0.31
CA VAL A 132 6.53 -14.96 -0.77
C VAL A 132 5.80 -14.95 -2.10
N ILE A 133 5.71 -13.78 -2.72
CA ILE A 133 5.21 -13.59 -4.08
C ILE A 133 6.40 -13.56 -5.04
N PRO A 134 6.48 -14.48 -5.99
CA PRO A 134 7.58 -14.52 -6.96
C PRO A 134 7.61 -13.31 -7.88
N ASP A 135 8.81 -12.95 -8.34
CA ASP A 135 9.00 -11.88 -9.32
C ASP A 135 8.13 -12.09 -10.58
N GLY A 136 7.65 -11.00 -11.17
CA GLY A 136 6.89 -11.02 -12.42
C GLY A 136 5.51 -11.66 -12.31
N SER A 137 4.88 -11.59 -11.15
CA SER A 137 3.58 -12.22 -10.88
C SER A 137 2.45 -11.21 -10.81
N VAL A 138 1.29 -11.59 -11.34
CA VAL A 138 -0.01 -10.97 -11.03
C VAL A 138 -0.71 -11.84 -10.00
N VAL A 139 -1.09 -11.24 -8.88
CA VAL A 139 -1.66 -11.91 -7.71
C VAL A 139 -3.01 -11.31 -7.38
N MET A 140 -4.01 -12.13 -7.10
CA MET A 140 -5.36 -11.67 -6.78
C MET A 140 -6.06 -12.57 -5.77
N GLY A 141 -7.00 -12.02 -5.03
CA GLY A 141 -7.98 -12.74 -4.21
C GLY A 141 -7.70 -12.73 -2.71
N ASN A 142 -8.56 -13.43 -1.97
CA ASN A 142 -8.47 -13.68 -0.53
C ASN A 142 -8.74 -15.16 -0.24
N PRO A 143 -7.72 -15.97 0.11
CA PRO A 143 -6.30 -15.62 0.11
C PRO A 143 -5.76 -15.39 -1.31
N ALA A 144 -4.80 -14.47 -1.45
CA ALA A 144 -4.23 -14.12 -2.74
C ALA A 144 -3.45 -15.28 -3.38
N ARG A 145 -3.62 -15.45 -4.71
CA ARG A 145 -2.92 -16.47 -5.50
C ARG A 145 -2.34 -15.86 -6.77
N VAL A 146 -1.24 -16.40 -7.24
CA VAL A 146 -0.70 -16.06 -8.56
C VAL A 146 -1.69 -16.51 -9.63
N VAL A 147 -2.17 -15.57 -10.44
CA VAL A 147 -3.15 -15.84 -11.50
C VAL A 147 -2.53 -15.82 -12.90
N MET A 148 -1.46 -15.04 -13.09
CA MET A 148 -0.73 -15.02 -14.36
C MET A 148 0.66 -14.37 -14.19
N LYS A 149 1.45 -14.38 -15.27
CA LYS A 149 2.69 -13.58 -15.35
C LYS A 149 2.39 -12.14 -15.73
N THR A 150 3.15 -11.20 -15.18
CA THR A 150 3.02 -9.77 -15.49
C THR A 150 3.27 -9.47 -16.98
N SER A 151 4.12 -10.26 -17.65
CA SER A 151 4.34 -10.16 -19.10
C SER A 151 3.05 -10.41 -19.91
N LEU A 152 2.27 -11.42 -19.52
CA LEU A 152 0.97 -11.69 -20.15
C LEU A 152 -0.03 -10.58 -19.84
N ALA A 153 -0.11 -10.12 -18.59
CA ALA A 153 -0.97 -9.00 -18.21
C ALA A 153 -0.64 -7.75 -19.04
N LYS A 154 0.65 -7.45 -19.26
CA LYS A 154 1.09 -6.35 -20.13
C LYS A 154 0.53 -6.49 -21.55
N GLN A 155 0.62 -7.68 -22.14
CA GLN A 155 0.09 -7.93 -23.49
C GLN A 155 -1.42 -7.69 -23.56
N LEU A 156 -2.17 -8.19 -22.57
CA LEU A 156 -3.62 -7.99 -22.48
C LEU A 156 -4.00 -6.52 -22.37
N LEU A 157 -3.28 -5.75 -21.52
CA LEU A 157 -3.53 -4.31 -21.36
C LEU A 157 -3.17 -3.50 -22.62
N VAL A 158 -2.03 -3.81 -23.24
CA VAL A 158 -1.58 -3.13 -24.47
C VAL A 158 -2.55 -3.36 -25.63
N ASN A 159 -3.14 -4.55 -25.73
CA ASN A 159 -4.09 -4.92 -26.77
C ASN A 159 -5.56 -4.64 -26.39
N SER A 160 -5.81 -4.04 -25.24
CA SER A 160 -7.16 -3.69 -24.81
C SER A 160 -7.77 -2.62 -25.72
N LYS A 161 -9.01 -2.84 -26.17
CA LYS A 161 -9.78 -1.84 -26.93
C LYS A 161 -10.04 -0.55 -26.13
N ASN A 162 -9.93 -0.62 -24.81
CA ASN A 162 -10.09 0.50 -23.89
C ASN A 162 -8.77 1.14 -23.50
N ARG A 163 -7.65 0.73 -24.12
CA ARG A 163 -6.36 1.40 -23.90
C ARG A 163 -6.43 2.85 -24.42
N MET A 164 -5.96 3.77 -23.58
CA MET A 164 -5.85 5.18 -23.92
C MET A 164 -4.54 5.75 -23.37
N ASP A 165 -3.76 6.41 -24.21
CA ASP A 165 -2.48 7.02 -23.81
C ASP A 165 -2.71 8.46 -23.29
N THR A 166 -3.40 8.57 -22.15
CA THR A 166 -3.88 9.85 -21.59
C THR A 166 -3.12 10.31 -20.33
N ARG A 167 -2.11 9.55 -19.87
CA ARG A 167 -1.44 9.81 -18.59
C ARG A 167 -0.84 11.21 -18.48
N ASN A 168 -0.28 11.70 -19.59
CA ASN A 168 0.45 12.98 -19.66
C ASN A 168 -0.42 14.14 -20.19
N LEU A 169 -1.71 13.91 -20.44
CA LEU A 169 -2.61 14.96 -20.88
C LEU A 169 -3.03 15.83 -19.70
N PRO A 170 -3.27 17.15 -19.91
CA PRO A 170 -3.95 18.00 -18.96
C PRO A 170 -5.33 17.41 -18.58
N ALA A 171 -5.78 17.67 -17.33
CA ALA A 171 -6.98 17.03 -16.79
C ALA A 171 -8.22 17.19 -17.68
N GLU A 172 -8.45 18.41 -18.22
CA GLU A 172 -9.62 18.70 -19.08
C GLU A 172 -9.55 17.94 -20.42
N GLU A 173 -8.36 17.87 -21.04
CA GLU A 173 -8.16 17.11 -22.28
C GLU A 173 -8.34 15.62 -22.05
N LYS A 174 -7.79 15.11 -20.95
CA LYS A 174 -7.98 13.73 -20.52
C LYS A 174 -9.45 13.39 -20.35
N HIS A 175 -10.20 14.21 -19.63
CA HIS A 175 -11.63 13.99 -19.41
C HIS A 175 -12.42 14.01 -20.72
N ARG A 176 -12.11 14.95 -21.63
CA ARG A 176 -12.72 15.03 -22.94
C ARG A 176 -12.45 13.78 -23.78
N ALA A 177 -11.20 13.35 -23.87
CA ALA A 177 -10.82 12.14 -24.59
C ALA A 177 -11.53 10.88 -24.06
N ILE A 178 -11.62 10.72 -22.71
CA ILE A 178 -12.31 9.60 -22.11
C ILE A 178 -13.82 9.63 -22.42
N ARG A 179 -14.48 10.78 -22.28
CA ARG A 179 -15.92 10.91 -22.63
C ARG A 179 -16.18 10.58 -24.07
N GLN A 180 -15.36 11.11 -25.00
CA GLN A 180 -15.48 10.80 -26.43
C GLN A 180 -15.31 9.32 -26.72
N HIS A 181 -14.32 8.67 -26.11
CA HIS A 181 -14.06 7.24 -26.32
C HIS A 181 -15.24 6.35 -25.88
N PHE A 182 -15.89 6.71 -24.78
CA PHE A 182 -17.03 5.95 -24.22
C PHE A 182 -18.41 6.49 -24.64
N GLY A 183 -18.48 7.46 -25.55
CA GLY A 183 -19.75 8.02 -26.06
C GLY A 183 -20.56 8.78 -24.99
N ARG A 184 -19.91 9.47 -24.09
CA ARG A 184 -20.54 10.19 -22.96
C ARG A 184 -20.17 11.67 -22.92
#